data_f95725b5d536b59bd4432c445bd8e29e
#
_entry.id   f95725b5d536b59bd4432c445bd8e29e
#
_cell.length_a   1.000
_cell.length_b   1.000
_cell.length_c   1.000
_cell.angle_alpha   90.00
_cell.angle_beta   90.00
_cell.angle_gamma   90.00
#
_symmetry.space_group_name_H-M   'P 1'
#
loop_
_entity.id
_entity.type
_entity.pdbx_description
1 polymer ?
#
loop_
_entity_poly.entity_id
_entity_poly.type
_entity_poly.pdbx_seq_one_letter_code
_entity_poly.pdbx_strand_id
1 'polypeptide(L)'
;IVFSTILTIYILNNGFTLNPGKDYHKFIKLGVTIEDKKITGVSDPGYTFLESYTVDNSMTFVKTQHSGIDKWFKLSKDSTMLEEALFITILEDGTKLYNGEPKSAAKFYQVGHLSKIIVDGEEISETGPVGPFEFLSTMESTEVVRFSKKEIKDARTTVWYQNVTQGKDMVKPGLLYKISKKSGATPWDRINFVSLMLALFLGTSALPHILIRYYTVSSQRAARKSTIVAIAAIGFFYILTLYMGLGASINGVLDVESSNM
;
A
#
# COMPACT_ATOMS: atom_id res chain seq x y z
N ILE A 1 13.36 -9.45 -16.72
CA ILE A 1 13.94 -10.43 -15.81
C ILE A 1 15.25 -9.90 -15.21
N VAL A 2 16.28 -9.53 -16.01
CA VAL A 2 17.59 -9.07 -15.48
C VAL A 2 17.43 -7.90 -14.50
N PHE A 3 16.74 -6.84 -14.90
CA PHE A 3 16.49 -5.68 -14.04
C PHE A 3 15.74 -6.07 -12.75
N SER A 4 14.69 -6.89 -12.87
CA SER A 4 13.91 -7.35 -11.72
C SER A 4 14.76 -8.21 -10.77
N THR A 5 15.67 -9.03 -11.29
CA THR A 5 16.59 -9.82 -10.46
C THR A 5 17.56 -8.92 -9.70
N ILE A 6 18.17 -7.93 -10.37
CA ILE A 6 19.08 -6.97 -9.72
C ILE A 6 18.35 -6.21 -8.62
N LEU A 7 17.13 -5.71 -8.89
CA LEU A 7 16.35 -5.00 -7.90
C LEU A 7 15.93 -5.88 -6.71
N THR A 8 15.58 -7.15 -6.96
CA THR A 8 15.28 -8.09 -5.88
C THR A 8 16.51 -8.34 -5.00
N ILE A 9 17.70 -8.55 -5.60
CA ILE A 9 18.96 -8.69 -4.86
C ILE A 9 19.24 -7.44 -4.02
N TYR A 10 19.02 -6.26 -4.59
CA TYR A 10 19.16 -4.98 -3.87
C TYR A 10 18.22 -4.90 -2.65
N ILE A 11 16.94 -5.27 -2.81
CA ILE A 11 15.96 -5.30 -1.72
C ILE A 11 16.40 -6.26 -0.60
N LEU A 12 16.84 -7.46 -0.95
CA LEU A 12 17.30 -8.47 0.00
C LEU A 12 18.58 -8.04 0.74
N ASN A 13 19.50 -7.37 0.05
CA ASN A 13 20.73 -6.86 0.67
C ASN A 13 20.47 -5.69 1.63
N ASN A 14 19.48 -4.86 1.36
CA ASN A 14 19.11 -3.79 2.28
C ASN A 14 18.27 -4.29 3.46
N GLY A 15 17.52 -5.38 3.28
CA GLY A 15 16.63 -5.94 4.29
C GLY A 15 15.51 -4.99 4.71
N PHE A 16 15.22 -4.96 6.02
CA PHE A 16 14.17 -4.14 6.62
C PHE A 16 14.77 -3.02 7.43
N THR A 17 14.17 -1.82 7.32
CA THR A 17 14.57 -0.66 8.11
C THR A 17 13.35 0.21 8.45
N LEU A 18 13.31 0.78 9.65
CA LEU A 18 12.30 1.77 10.04
C LEU A 18 12.53 3.13 9.39
N ASN A 19 13.74 3.38 8.85
CA ASN A 19 14.11 4.62 8.18
C ASN A 19 14.39 4.37 6.69
N PRO A 20 13.38 4.47 5.82
CA PRO A 20 13.51 4.13 4.39
C PRO A 20 14.44 5.07 3.59
N GLY A 21 14.91 6.16 4.18
CA GLY A 21 15.89 7.05 3.56
C GLY A 21 15.91 8.44 4.17
N LYS A 22 16.97 9.21 3.92
CA LYS A 22 17.14 10.58 4.43
C LYS A 22 16.12 11.57 3.87
N ASP A 23 15.66 11.30 2.65
CA ASP A 23 14.69 12.16 1.93
C ASP A 23 13.23 11.75 2.17
N TYR A 24 12.99 10.71 2.96
CA TYR A 24 11.65 10.27 3.28
C TYR A 24 10.95 11.29 4.19
N HIS A 25 9.72 11.70 3.80
CA HIS A 25 8.95 12.66 4.59
C HIS A 25 8.55 12.05 5.94
N LYS A 26 8.91 12.72 7.02
CA LYS A 26 8.47 12.34 8.37
C LYS A 26 7.09 12.94 8.62
N PHE A 27 6.08 12.08 8.57
CA PHE A 27 4.70 12.48 8.81
C PHE A 27 4.49 12.96 10.24
N ILE A 28 3.87 14.12 10.37
CA ILE A 28 3.65 14.80 11.65
C ILE A 28 2.50 14.13 12.40
N LYS A 29 2.63 14.07 13.72
CA LYS A 29 1.55 13.68 14.64
C LYS A 29 1.30 14.84 15.58
N LEU A 30 0.03 15.26 15.69
CA LEU A 30 -0.40 16.34 16.58
C LEU A 30 -1.33 15.78 17.66
N GLY A 31 -1.25 16.33 18.87
CA GLY A 31 -2.26 16.08 19.88
C GLY A 31 -3.58 16.78 19.54
N VAL A 32 -4.68 16.22 19.95
CA VAL A 32 -6.02 16.77 19.71
C VAL A 32 -6.68 17.20 21.01
N THR A 33 -7.38 18.33 20.99
CA THR A 33 -8.25 18.78 22.09
C THR A 33 -9.69 18.41 21.73
N ILE A 34 -10.32 17.61 22.59
CA ILE A 34 -11.69 17.13 22.39
C ILE A 34 -12.53 17.61 23.59
N GLU A 35 -13.62 18.33 23.30
CA GLU A 35 -14.63 18.74 24.27
C GLU A 35 -15.99 18.26 23.76
N ASP A 36 -16.83 17.73 24.66
CA ASP A 36 -18.17 17.21 24.34
C ASP A 36 -18.22 16.29 23.10
N LYS A 37 -17.19 15.40 22.97
CA LYS A 37 -17.02 14.49 21.81
C LYS A 37 -16.81 15.19 20.46
N LYS A 38 -16.53 16.49 20.46
CA LYS A 38 -16.16 17.26 19.27
C LYS A 38 -14.71 17.70 19.37
N ILE A 39 -14.05 17.74 18.24
CA ILE A 39 -12.70 18.29 18.13
C ILE A 39 -12.82 19.81 18.15
N THR A 40 -12.20 20.45 19.15
CA THR A 40 -12.22 21.90 19.33
C THR A 40 -10.88 22.55 19.00
N GLY A 41 -9.80 21.76 18.96
CA GLY A 41 -8.48 22.32 18.70
C GLY A 41 -7.40 21.25 18.51
N VAL A 42 -6.19 21.74 18.26
CA VAL A 42 -4.95 20.97 18.19
C VAL A 42 -3.98 21.48 19.26
N SER A 43 -3.15 20.59 19.79
CA SER A 43 -2.26 20.91 20.89
C SER A 43 -1.06 21.77 20.47
N ASP A 44 -0.70 21.77 19.20
CA ASP A 44 0.42 22.55 18.68
C ASP A 44 -0.03 23.96 18.27
N PRO A 45 0.52 25.02 18.87
CA PRO A 45 0.15 26.41 18.60
C PRO A 45 0.48 26.87 17.16
N GLY A 46 1.34 26.15 16.45
CA GLY A 46 1.64 26.42 15.04
C GLY A 46 0.52 26.02 14.07
N TYR A 47 -0.46 25.26 14.55
CA TYR A 47 -1.58 24.78 13.74
C TYR A 47 -2.89 25.37 14.23
N THR A 48 -3.65 25.99 13.33
CA THR A 48 -4.99 26.50 13.61
C THR A 48 -6.02 25.46 13.14
N PHE A 49 -6.87 25.01 14.05
CA PHE A 49 -8.03 24.17 13.70
C PHE A 49 -9.02 24.95 12.83
N LEU A 50 -9.48 24.38 11.73
CA LEU A 50 -10.49 24.96 10.86
C LEU A 50 -11.80 24.19 10.96
N GLU A 51 -11.79 22.93 10.54
CA GLU A 51 -13.00 22.11 10.43
C GLU A 51 -12.68 20.62 10.65
N SER A 52 -13.71 19.86 11.02
CA SER A 52 -13.64 18.40 11.10
C SER A 52 -14.74 17.75 10.26
N TYR A 53 -14.37 16.68 9.56
CA TYR A 53 -15.25 15.93 8.67
C TYR A 53 -15.31 14.47 9.11
N THR A 54 -16.50 13.96 9.42
CA THR A 54 -16.69 12.55 9.75
C THR A 54 -17.24 11.81 8.53
N VAL A 55 -16.51 10.80 8.09
CA VAL A 55 -16.85 9.98 6.93
C VAL A 55 -17.16 8.56 7.38
N ASP A 56 -18.23 7.97 6.81
CA ASP A 56 -18.71 6.60 7.12
C ASP A 56 -18.96 6.34 8.62
N ASN A 57 -19.32 7.36 9.39
CA ASN A 57 -19.58 7.31 10.85
C ASN A 57 -18.45 6.73 11.72
N SER A 58 -17.24 6.56 11.15
CA SER A 58 -16.14 5.90 11.86
C SER A 58 -14.78 6.56 11.69
N MET A 59 -14.61 7.42 10.70
CA MET A 59 -13.35 8.08 10.42
C MET A 59 -13.54 9.60 10.44
N THR A 60 -12.75 10.28 11.26
CA THR A 60 -12.75 11.73 11.32
C THR A 60 -11.47 12.28 10.74
N PHE A 61 -11.62 13.20 9.81
CA PHE A 61 -10.56 14.00 9.21
C PHE A 61 -10.64 15.42 9.73
N VAL A 62 -9.50 16.02 9.98
CA VAL A 62 -9.40 17.39 10.52
C VAL A 62 -8.63 18.23 9.52
N LYS A 63 -9.22 19.34 9.15
CA LYS A 63 -8.58 20.38 8.36
C LYS A 63 -7.99 21.42 9.31
N THR A 64 -6.70 21.70 9.16
CA THR A 64 -5.98 22.73 9.91
C THR A 64 -5.27 23.66 8.96
N GLN A 65 -4.74 24.76 9.45
CA GLN A 65 -3.89 25.67 8.71
C GLN A 65 -2.55 25.85 9.45
N HIS A 66 -1.46 25.77 8.72
CA HIS A 66 -0.12 26.04 9.20
C HIS A 66 0.57 27.00 8.24
N SER A 67 1.05 28.15 8.75
CA SER A 67 1.71 29.19 7.93
C SER A 67 0.90 29.61 6.67
N GLY A 68 -0.43 29.66 6.79
CA GLY A 68 -1.30 30.03 5.67
C GLY A 68 -1.64 28.91 4.69
N ILE A 69 -1.07 27.71 4.86
CA ILE A 69 -1.29 26.55 3.99
C ILE A 69 -2.20 25.56 4.72
N ASP A 70 -3.20 25.05 4.02
CA ASP A 70 -4.10 24.03 4.52
C ASP A 70 -3.34 22.71 4.72
N LYS A 71 -3.66 22.00 5.81
CA LYS A 71 -3.13 20.68 6.15
C LYS A 71 -4.26 19.78 6.59
N TRP A 72 -4.17 18.52 6.22
CA TRP A 72 -5.18 17.53 6.58
C TRP A 72 -4.57 16.44 7.46
N PHE A 73 -5.36 16.05 8.44
CA PHE A 73 -5.01 15.01 9.40
C PHE A 73 -6.16 14.03 9.54
N LYS A 74 -5.83 12.80 9.85
CA LYS A 74 -6.79 11.79 10.26
C LYS A 74 -6.71 11.60 11.77
N LEU A 75 -7.84 11.54 12.44
CA LEU A 75 -7.91 11.17 13.85
C LEU A 75 -7.52 9.71 14.04
N SER A 76 -6.61 9.42 14.96
CA SER A 76 -6.22 8.05 15.32
C SER A 76 -7.40 7.28 15.91
N LYS A 77 -7.33 5.95 15.92
CA LYS A 77 -8.40 5.09 16.45
C LYS A 77 -8.69 5.33 17.94
N ASP A 78 -7.68 5.67 18.68
CA ASP A 78 -7.74 5.98 20.14
C ASP A 78 -8.23 7.41 20.40
N SER A 79 -8.48 8.19 19.35
CA SER A 79 -8.94 9.59 19.43
C SER A 79 -8.01 10.52 20.21
N THR A 80 -6.72 10.19 20.30
CA THR A 80 -5.72 10.95 21.07
C THR A 80 -4.81 11.80 20.20
N MET A 81 -4.60 11.39 18.96
CA MET A 81 -3.63 11.97 18.04
C MET A 81 -4.24 12.19 16.66
N LEU A 82 -3.73 13.21 15.98
CA LEU A 82 -3.98 13.49 14.59
C LEU A 82 -2.75 13.05 13.78
N GLU A 83 -2.94 12.22 12.78
CA GLU A 83 -1.89 11.73 11.88
C GLU A 83 -1.96 12.49 10.56
N GLU A 84 -0.85 13.09 10.14
CA GLU A 84 -0.76 13.84 8.88
C GLU A 84 -1.18 12.96 7.70
N ALA A 85 -1.95 13.55 6.80
CA ALA A 85 -2.42 12.92 5.58
C ALA A 85 -2.03 13.76 4.35
N LEU A 86 -1.76 13.09 3.24
CA LEU A 86 -1.60 13.77 1.95
C LEU A 86 -2.97 14.06 1.35
N PHE A 87 -3.10 15.13 0.57
CA PHE A 87 -4.39 15.47 0.00
C PHE A 87 -4.28 16.22 -1.32
N ILE A 88 -5.33 16.08 -2.13
CA ILE A 88 -5.55 16.89 -3.33
C ILE A 88 -6.91 17.55 -3.20
N THR A 89 -6.95 18.86 -3.22
CA THR A 89 -8.18 19.64 -3.25
C THR A 89 -8.44 20.15 -4.67
N ILE A 90 -9.67 20.03 -5.13
CA ILE A 90 -10.12 20.56 -6.42
C ILE A 90 -10.88 21.85 -6.17
N LEU A 91 -10.33 22.97 -6.63
CA LEU A 91 -10.96 24.27 -6.53
C LEU A 91 -12.17 24.37 -7.48
N GLU A 92 -12.96 25.45 -7.35
CA GLU A 92 -14.16 25.65 -8.18
C GLU A 92 -13.85 25.85 -9.67
N ASP A 93 -12.69 26.39 -9.98
CA ASP A 93 -12.17 26.55 -11.35
C ASP A 93 -11.59 25.26 -11.94
N GLY A 94 -11.60 24.16 -11.21
CA GLY A 94 -11.03 22.86 -11.58
C GLY A 94 -9.52 22.73 -11.30
N THR A 95 -8.87 23.76 -10.76
CA THR A 95 -7.45 23.71 -10.38
C THR A 95 -7.22 22.71 -9.24
N LYS A 96 -6.18 21.89 -9.36
CA LYS A 96 -5.79 20.91 -8.34
C LYS A 96 -4.67 21.48 -7.47
N LEU A 97 -4.89 21.49 -6.17
CA LEU A 97 -3.88 21.81 -5.18
C LEU A 97 -3.40 20.52 -4.50
N TYR A 98 -2.10 20.33 -4.46
CA TYR A 98 -1.41 19.20 -3.83
C TYR A 98 -0.85 19.66 -2.48
N ASN A 99 -1.31 19.06 -1.38
CA ASN A 99 -0.97 19.48 -0.03
C ASN A 99 -1.13 21.00 0.22
N GLY A 100 -2.12 21.60 -0.45
CA GLY A 100 -2.46 23.01 -0.33
C GLY A 100 -1.80 23.95 -1.33
N GLU A 101 -0.93 23.46 -2.20
CA GLU A 101 -0.19 24.25 -3.18
C GLU A 101 -0.34 23.71 -4.61
N PRO A 102 -0.07 24.51 -5.66
CA PRO A 102 -0.03 24.03 -7.04
C PRO A 102 1.03 22.93 -7.24
N LYS A 103 0.81 22.01 -8.17
CA LYS A 103 1.71 20.87 -8.44
C LYS A 103 3.17 21.29 -8.75
N SER A 104 3.37 22.48 -9.26
CA SER A 104 4.71 23.04 -9.54
C SER A 104 5.50 23.44 -8.29
N ALA A 105 4.80 23.77 -7.20
CA ALA A 105 5.38 24.21 -5.93
C ALA A 105 5.29 23.13 -4.85
N ALA A 106 4.24 22.31 -4.87
CA ALA A 106 4.01 21.26 -3.89
C ALA A 106 4.83 20.00 -4.17
N LYS A 107 5.41 19.45 -3.12
CA LYS A 107 5.99 18.11 -3.14
C LYS A 107 4.92 17.12 -2.65
N PHE A 108 4.52 16.19 -3.52
CA PHE A 108 3.67 15.07 -3.14
C PHE A 108 4.59 13.92 -2.73
N TYR A 109 4.58 13.56 -1.45
CA TYR A 109 5.57 12.65 -0.90
C TYR A 109 5.32 11.20 -1.31
N GLN A 110 6.41 10.48 -1.53
CA GLN A 110 6.37 9.02 -1.65
C GLN A 110 6.08 8.41 -0.28
N VAL A 111 5.40 7.28 -0.27
CA VAL A 111 4.88 6.65 0.94
C VAL A 111 5.21 5.17 1.02
N GLY A 112 4.87 4.56 2.16
CA GLY A 112 5.13 3.15 2.46
C GLY A 112 6.39 3.01 3.31
N HIS A 113 6.21 2.68 4.58
CA HIS A 113 7.32 2.46 5.51
C HIS A 113 6.91 1.45 6.57
N LEU A 114 7.88 0.99 7.32
CA LEU A 114 7.67 0.12 8.46
C LEU A 114 7.44 0.94 9.72
N SER A 115 6.43 0.59 10.51
CA SER A 115 6.25 1.12 11.87
C SER A 115 6.88 0.23 12.93
N LYS A 116 7.05 -1.07 12.63
CA LYS A 116 7.58 -2.04 13.57
C LYS A 116 8.21 -3.23 12.85
N ILE A 117 9.37 -3.67 13.34
CA ILE A 117 10.07 -4.86 12.86
C ILE A 117 10.29 -5.77 14.07
N ILE A 118 9.82 -7.01 14.01
CA ILE A 118 10.03 -8.01 15.06
C ILE A 118 10.81 -9.18 14.46
N VAL A 119 11.96 -9.49 15.06
CA VAL A 119 12.76 -10.67 14.71
C VAL A 119 13.05 -11.43 16.00
N ASP A 120 12.77 -12.73 16.01
CA ASP A 120 12.94 -13.61 17.16
C ASP A 120 12.26 -13.12 18.46
N GLY A 121 11.16 -12.35 18.30
CA GLY A 121 10.38 -11.78 19.42
C GLY A 121 10.90 -10.45 19.93
N GLU A 122 12.01 -9.93 19.42
CA GLU A 122 12.57 -8.62 19.77
C GLU A 122 12.23 -7.58 18.70
N GLU A 123 11.97 -6.35 19.16
CA GLU A 123 11.76 -5.21 18.28
C GLU A 123 13.10 -4.57 17.90
N ILE A 124 13.37 -4.51 16.60
CA ILE A 124 14.62 -3.99 16.06
C ILE A 124 14.37 -2.83 15.09
N SER A 125 15.38 -1.99 14.86
CA SER A 125 15.30 -0.86 13.93
C SER A 125 15.67 -1.22 12.49
N GLU A 126 16.54 -2.23 12.31
CA GLU A 126 17.01 -2.71 11.01
C GLU A 126 17.49 -4.15 11.10
N THR A 127 17.37 -4.90 9.99
CA THR A 127 17.82 -6.30 9.96
C THR A 127 19.19 -6.49 9.29
N GLY A 128 19.58 -5.59 8.39
CA GLY A 128 20.66 -5.86 7.42
C GLY A 128 20.24 -6.84 6.32
N PRO A 129 21.21 -7.44 5.59
CA PRO A 129 20.92 -8.39 4.52
C PRO A 129 20.15 -9.63 5.01
N VAL A 130 19.11 -10.00 4.26
CA VAL A 130 18.26 -11.15 4.57
C VAL A 130 18.15 -12.11 3.40
N GLY A 131 18.02 -13.40 3.68
CA GLY A 131 17.77 -14.43 2.67
C GLY A 131 16.33 -14.34 2.11
N PRO A 132 16.04 -14.93 0.92
CA PRO A 132 14.72 -14.87 0.33
C PRO A 132 13.59 -15.39 1.23
N PHE A 133 13.78 -16.53 1.87
CA PHE A 133 12.78 -17.10 2.78
C PHE A 133 12.68 -16.31 4.10
N GLU A 134 13.82 -15.88 4.62
CA GLU A 134 13.90 -15.03 5.80
C GLU A 134 13.18 -13.69 5.58
N PHE A 135 13.29 -13.10 4.38
CA PHE A 135 12.54 -11.90 4.01
C PHE A 135 11.03 -12.11 4.17
N LEU A 136 10.48 -13.23 3.72
CA LEU A 136 9.05 -13.50 3.84
C LEU A 136 8.63 -13.74 5.29
N SER A 137 9.41 -14.48 6.08
CA SER A 137 9.12 -14.72 7.49
C SER A 137 9.22 -13.45 8.33
N THR A 138 10.24 -12.63 8.10
CA THR A 138 10.38 -11.32 8.77
C THR A 138 9.24 -10.39 8.36
N MET A 139 8.86 -10.37 7.07
CA MET A 139 7.72 -9.58 6.60
C MET A 139 6.43 -9.91 7.36
N GLU A 140 6.16 -11.19 7.66
CA GLU A 140 4.97 -11.59 8.44
C GLU A 140 4.94 -10.98 9.84
N SER A 141 6.10 -10.73 10.43
CA SER A 141 6.27 -10.19 11.79
C SER A 141 6.41 -8.67 11.83
N THR A 142 6.28 -7.98 10.69
CA THR A 142 6.36 -6.52 10.62
C THR A 142 4.99 -5.85 10.66
N GLU A 143 5.00 -4.55 10.94
CA GLU A 143 3.86 -3.66 10.72
C GLU A 143 4.22 -2.65 9.63
N VAL A 144 3.40 -2.62 8.59
CA VAL A 144 3.59 -1.76 7.42
C VAL A 144 2.58 -0.62 7.43
N VAL A 145 3.05 0.61 7.33
CA VAL A 145 2.20 1.78 7.16
C VAL A 145 1.90 1.95 5.69
N ARG A 146 0.67 1.63 5.32
CA ARG A 146 0.12 1.85 3.98
C ARG A 146 -0.75 3.08 3.96
N PHE A 147 -0.96 3.65 2.78
CA PHE A 147 -1.86 4.79 2.61
C PHE A 147 -3.14 4.34 1.92
N SER A 148 -4.26 4.71 2.50
CA SER A 148 -5.59 4.42 1.97
C SER A 148 -6.25 5.72 1.51
N LYS A 149 -6.95 5.66 0.38
CA LYS A 149 -7.61 6.80 -0.25
C LYS A 149 -9.03 6.98 0.28
N LYS A 150 -9.42 8.22 0.56
CA LYS A 150 -10.80 8.60 0.86
C LYS A 150 -11.15 9.94 0.25
N GLU A 151 -12.32 10.03 -0.34
CA GLU A 151 -12.86 11.27 -0.87
C GLU A 151 -13.77 11.92 0.16
N ILE A 152 -13.53 13.21 0.43
CA ILE A 152 -14.35 14.07 1.28
C ILE A 152 -15.10 15.03 0.34
N LYS A 153 -16.34 14.66 0.01
CA LYS A 153 -17.13 15.35 -1.02
C LYS A 153 -17.44 16.80 -0.62
N ASP A 154 -17.77 17.03 0.64
CA ASP A 154 -18.12 18.36 1.15
C ASP A 154 -16.97 19.37 1.02
N ALA A 155 -15.72 18.88 1.11
CA ALA A 155 -14.51 19.69 0.93
C ALA A 155 -13.89 19.58 -0.47
N ARG A 156 -14.49 18.84 -1.42
CA ARG A 156 -13.92 18.54 -2.75
C ARG A 156 -12.47 18.08 -2.66
N THR A 157 -12.15 17.32 -1.62
CA THR A 157 -10.77 16.92 -1.30
C THR A 157 -10.66 15.40 -1.25
N THR A 158 -9.64 14.89 -1.89
CA THR A 158 -9.23 13.49 -1.76
C THR A 158 -8.05 13.41 -0.80
N VAL A 159 -8.18 12.58 0.21
CA VAL A 159 -7.19 12.43 1.28
C VAL A 159 -6.60 11.03 1.23
N TRP A 160 -5.26 10.92 1.34
CA TRP A 160 -4.54 9.68 1.55
C TRP A 160 -4.00 9.66 2.97
N TYR A 161 -4.50 8.74 3.76
CA TYR A 161 -4.22 8.64 5.18
C TYR A 161 -3.51 7.35 5.54
N GLN A 162 -2.74 7.39 6.61
CA GLN A 162 -1.98 6.26 7.12
C GLN A 162 -2.91 5.16 7.65
N ASN A 163 -2.58 3.92 7.30
CA ASN A 163 -3.27 2.72 7.76
C ASN A 163 -2.25 1.62 8.03
N VAL A 164 -2.08 1.28 9.31
CA VAL A 164 -1.17 0.21 9.73
C VAL A 164 -1.76 -1.14 9.34
N THR A 165 -1.00 -1.92 8.62
CA THR A 165 -1.35 -3.27 8.17
C THR A 165 -0.30 -4.25 8.68
N GLN A 166 -0.75 -5.34 9.28
CA GLN A 166 0.14 -6.42 9.70
C GLN A 166 0.77 -7.09 8.47
N GLY A 167 2.08 -7.31 8.49
CA GLY A 167 2.78 -7.93 7.36
C GLY A 167 2.26 -9.31 7.00
N LYS A 168 1.84 -10.11 8.01
CA LYS A 168 1.16 -11.40 7.78
C LYS A 168 -0.08 -11.30 6.89
N ASP A 169 -0.77 -10.15 6.90
CA ASP A 169 -1.94 -9.94 6.05
C ASP A 169 -1.54 -9.48 4.65
N MET A 170 -0.35 -8.92 4.47
CA MET A 170 0.20 -8.57 3.14
C MET A 170 0.70 -9.79 2.38
N VAL A 171 1.26 -10.77 3.08
CA VAL A 171 1.77 -12.01 2.46
C VAL A 171 0.65 -12.99 2.15
N LYS A 172 -0.52 -12.88 2.81
CA LYS A 172 -1.66 -13.76 2.54
C LYS A 172 -2.36 -13.43 1.22
N PRO A 173 -2.50 -14.42 0.32
CA PRO A 173 -3.25 -14.21 -0.91
C PRO A 173 -4.75 -14.03 -0.64
N GLY A 174 -5.42 -13.26 -1.49
CA GLY A 174 -6.88 -13.19 -1.51
C GLY A 174 -7.54 -12.23 -0.51
N LEU A 175 -6.78 -11.37 0.19
CA LEU A 175 -7.38 -10.37 1.10
C LEU A 175 -8.26 -9.33 0.39
N LEU A 176 -8.01 -9.08 -0.89
CA LEU A 176 -8.85 -8.20 -1.72
C LEU A 176 -10.22 -8.81 -2.02
N TYR A 177 -10.38 -10.10 -1.79
CA TYR A 177 -11.63 -10.82 -2.05
C TYR A 177 -12.31 -11.21 -0.74
N LYS A 178 -13.63 -11.15 -0.70
CA LYS A 178 -14.43 -11.60 0.44
C LYS A 178 -14.48 -13.14 0.51
N ILE A 179 -13.38 -13.78 0.90
CA ILE A 179 -13.30 -15.25 1.03
C ILE A 179 -13.24 -15.73 2.48
N SER A 180 -12.82 -14.87 3.39
CA SER A 180 -12.69 -15.16 4.83
C SER A 180 -13.96 -14.83 5.59
N LYS A 181 -14.30 -15.64 6.60
CA LYS A 181 -15.40 -15.35 7.54
C LYS A 181 -15.22 -14.00 8.23
N LYS A 182 -14.00 -13.59 8.53
CA LYS A 182 -13.68 -12.27 9.14
C LYS A 182 -14.08 -11.08 8.26
N SER A 183 -14.13 -11.25 6.96
CA SER A 183 -14.55 -10.21 6.00
C SER A 183 -16.05 -10.22 5.70
N GLY A 184 -16.84 -11.01 6.43
CA GLY A 184 -18.29 -11.14 6.20
C GLY A 184 -18.63 -11.88 4.92
N ALA A 185 -17.75 -12.78 4.44
CA ALA A 185 -17.95 -13.55 3.21
C ALA A 185 -19.12 -14.52 3.35
N THR A 186 -20.01 -14.46 2.40
CA THR A 186 -21.09 -15.43 2.20
C THR A 186 -20.57 -16.69 1.47
N PRO A 187 -21.30 -17.82 1.50
CA PRO A 187 -20.95 -18.98 0.68
C PRO A 187 -20.87 -18.64 -0.82
N TRP A 188 -21.72 -17.73 -1.29
CA TRP A 188 -21.74 -17.27 -2.70
C TRP A 188 -20.48 -16.48 -3.08
N ASP A 189 -19.95 -15.66 -2.20
CA ASP A 189 -18.69 -14.93 -2.45
C ASP A 189 -17.52 -15.91 -2.66
N ARG A 190 -17.51 -17.02 -1.92
CA ARG A 190 -16.49 -18.07 -2.06
C ARG A 190 -16.63 -18.83 -3.37
N ILE A 191 -17.86 -19.20 -3.74
CA ILE A 191 -18.15 -19.88 -5.02
C ILE A 191 -17.74 -18.95 -6.17
N ASN A 192 -18.09 -17.67 -6.10
CA ASN A 192 -17.72 -16.68 -7.10
C ASN A 192 -16.19 -16.54 -7.24
N PHE A 193 -15.46 -16.54 -6.12
CA PHE A 193 -14.00 -16.53 -6.16
C PHE A 193 -13.41 -17.78 -6.82
N VAL A 194 -13.91 -18.97 -6.46
CA VAL A 194 -13.47 -20.24 -7.07
C VAL A 194 -13.79 -20.26 -8.55
N SER A 195 -14.98 -19.81 -8.94
CA SER A 195 -15.41 -19.70 -10.35
C SER A 195 -14.50 -18.75 -11.14
N LEU A 196 -14.13 -17.59 -10.55
CA LEU A 196 -13.20 -16.65 -11.17
C LEU A 196 -11.82 -17.29 -11.37
N MET A 197 -11.29 -17.96 -10.35
CA MET A 197 -10.00 -18.66 -10.45
C MET A 197 -10.02 -19.76 -11.52
N LEU A 198 -11.10 -20.52 -11.58
CA LEU A 198 -11.27 -21.56 -12.58
C LEU A 198 -11.37 -20.97 -14.00
N ALA A 199 -12.12 -19.88 -14.17
CA ALA A 199 -12.27 -19.19 -15.44
C ALA A 199 -10.91 -18.63 -15.94
N LEU A 200 -10.12 -18.02 -15.05
CA LEU A 200 -8.78 -17.56 -15.37
C LEU A 200 -7.85 -18.72 -15.76
N PHE A 201 -7.87 -19.82 -15.00
CA PHE A 201 -7.05 -20.99 -15.27
C PHE A 201 -7.39 -21.65 -16.62
N LEU A 202 -8.66 -21.90 -16.88
CA LEU A 202 -9.12 -22.51 -18.14
C LEU A 202 -8.98 -21.54 -19.32
N GLY A 203 -9.29 -20.26 -19.11
CA GLY A 203 -9.20 -19.23 -20.15
C GLY A 203 -7.77 -19.03 -20.63
N THR A 204 -6.80 -18.96 -19.70
CA THR A 204 -5.38 -18.81 -20.06
C THR A 204 -4.83 -20.03 -20.78
N SER A 205 -5.28 -21.24 -20.43
CA SER A 205 -4.84 -22.48 -21.09
C SER A 205 -5.38 -22.63 -22.51
N ALA A 206 -6.53 -22.02 -22.82
CA ALA A 206 -7.20 -22.09 -24.12
C ALA A 206 -6.84 -20.96 -25.08
N LEU A 207 -5.93 -20.05 -24.72
CA LEU A 207 -5.54 -18.93 -25.59
C LEU A 207 -4.95 -19.42 -26.91
N PRO A 208 -5.40 -18.88 -28.07
CA PRO A 208 -4.97 -19.35 -29.40
C PRO A 208 -3.46 -19.33 -29.60
N HIS A 209 -2.76 -18.33 -29.10
CA HIS A 209 -1.31 -18.22 -29.23
C HIS A 209 -0.55 -19.29 -28.43
N ILE A 210 -1.14 -19.83 -27.36
CA ILE A 210 -0.58 -20.97 -26.62
C ILE A 210 -0.81 -22.27 -27.43
N LEU A 211 -2.00 -22.45 -27.98
CA LEU A 211 -2.34 -23.63 -28.79
C LEU A 211 -1.52 -23.70 -30.08
N ILE A 212 -1.38 -22.57 -30.81
CA ILE A 212 -0.57 -22.49 -32.02
C ILE A 212 0.87 -22.94 -31.75
N ARG A 213 1.42 -22.63 -30.59
CA ARG A 213 2.76 -23.06 -30.20
C ARG A 213 2.93 -24.58 -30.21
N TYR A 214 1.91 -25.36 -29.87
CA TYR A 214 1.98 -26.80 -29.92
C TYR A 214 1.98 -27.34 -31.36
N TYR A 215 1.39 -26.64 -32.31
CA TYR A 215 1.35 -27.04 -33.74
C TYR A 215 2.63 -26.64 -34.49
N THR A 216 3.40 -25.68 -34.02
CA THR A 216 4.62 -25.20 -34.68
C THR A 216 5.90 -25.92 -34.23
N VAL A 217 5.81 -26.83 -33.26
CA VAL A 217 6.95 -27.54 -32.70
C VAL A 217 7.17 -28.86 -33.41
N SER A 218 8.42 -29.15 -33.77
CA SER A 218 8.83 -30.30 -34.57
C SER A 218 8.61 -31.68 -33.94
N SER A 219 8.43 -31.75 -32.62
CA SER A 219 8.16 -33.00 -31.91
C SER A 219 7.43 -32.80 -30.57
N GLN A 220 6.72 -33.84 -30.12
CA GLN A 220 6.02 -33.83 -28.84
C GLN A 220 6.98 -33.61 -27.65
N ARG A 221 8.21 -34.14 -27.71
CA ARG A 221 9.25 -33.94 -26.69
C ARG A 221 9.69 -32.48 -26.62
N ALA A 222 9.85 -31.81 -27.78
CA ALA A 222 10.22 -30.40 -27.85
C ALA A 222 9.07 -29.51 -27.34
N ALA A 223 7.82 -29.83 -27.64
CA ALA A 223 6.64 -29.14 -27.10
C ALA A 223 6.60 -29.17 -25.57
N ARG A 224 6.77 -30.38 -25.00
CA ARG A 224 6.79 -30.56 -23.53
C ARG A 224 7.92 -29.80 -22.86
N LYS A 225 9.16 -29.88 -23.41
CA LYS A 225 10.32 -29.13 -22.89
C LYS A 225 10.09 -27.61 -22.94
N SER A 226 9.58 -27.10 -24.05
CA SER A 226 9.27 -25.68 -24.23
C SER A 226 8.22 -25.17 -23.20
N THR A 227 7.20 -25.98 -22.93
CA THR A 227 6.15 -25.66 -21.94
C THR A 227 6.74 -25.61 -20.52
N ILE A 228 7.56 -26.60 -20.12
CA ILE A 228 8.19 -26.61 -18.80
C ILE A 228 9.08 -25.37 -18.61
N VAL A 229 9.90 -25.02 -19.60
CA VAL A 229 10.77 -23.83 -19.54
C VAL A 229 9.92 -22.55 -19.44
N ALA A 230 8.84 -22.45 -20.19
CA ALA A 230 7.96 -21.29 -20.13
C ALA A 230 7.28 -21.14 -18.75
N ILE A 231 6.75 -22.23 -18.19
CA ILE A 231 6.14 -22.22 -16.85
C ILE A 231 7.18 -21.84 -15.79
N ALA A 232 8.38 -22.39 -15.85
CA ALA A 232 9.46 -22.06 -14.91
C ALA A 232 9.87 -20.59 -15.00
N ALA A 233 10.00 -20.04 -16.22
CA ALA A 233 10.36 -18.63 -16.42
C ALA A 233 9.26 -17.68 -15.93
N ILE A 234 7.99 -17.99 -16.19
CA ILE A 234 6.84 -17.22 -15.71
C ILE A 234 6.77 -17.29 -14.18
N GLY A 235 6.88 -18.47 -13.59
CA GLY A 235 6.87 -18.66 -12.14
C GLY A 235 8.00 -17.89 -11.45
N PHE A 236 9.22 -17.95 -12.01
CA PHE A 236 10.34 -17.17 -11.53
C PHE A 236 10.08 -15.66 -11.59
N PHE A 237 9.49 -15.16 -12.68
CA PHE A 237 9.13 -13.77 -12.80
C PHE A 237 8.08 -13.32 -11.75
N TYR A 238 7.09 -14.17 -11.46
CA TYR A 238 6.10 -13.88 -10.40
C TYR A 238 6.75 -13.82 -9.01
N ILE A 239 7.74 -14.67 -8.74
CA ILE A 239 8.50 -14.59 -7.49
C ILE A 239 9.24 -13.25 -7.40
N LEU A 240 9.91 -12.81 -8.45
CA LEU A 240 10.59 -11.52 -8.47
C LEU A 240 9.61 -10.35 -8.26
N THR A 241 8.44 -10.37 -8.90
CA THR A 241 7.43 -9.32 -8.72
C THR A 241 6.85 -9.28 -7.31
N LEU A 242 6.76 -10.42 -6.62
CA LEU A 242 6.38 -10.47 -5.21
C LEU A 242 7.37 -9.69 -4.34
N TYR A 243 8.68 -9.99 -4.47
CA TYR A 243 9.71 -9.27 -3.70
C TYR A 243 9.76 -7.78 -4.03
N MET A 244 9.61 -7.42 -5.30
CA MET A 244 9.57 -6.02 -5.73
C MET A 244 8.36 -5.30 -5.13
N GLY A 245 7.17 -5.91 -5.13
CA GLY A 245 5.95 -5.34 -4.57
C GLY A 245 6.02 -5.15 -3.05
N LEU A 246 6.49 -6.17 -2.34
CA LEU A 246 6.71 -6.08 -0.89
C LEU A 246 7.81 -5.06 -0.56
N GLY A 247 8.93 -5.10 -1.27
CA GLY A 247 10.03 -4.16 -1.10
C GLY A 247 9.62 -2.71 -1.35
N ALA A 248 8.82 -2.44 -2.38
CA ALA A 248 8.30 -1.11 -2.65
C ALA A 248 7.39 -0.60 -1.50
N SER A 249 6.63 -1.50 -0.89
CA SER A 249 5.70 -1.16 0.20
C SER A 249 6.39 -0.72 1.49
N ILE A 250 7.65 -1.11 1.70
CA ILE A 250 8.39 -0.87 2.94
C ILE A 250 9.52 0.17 2.80
N ASN A 251 9.90 0.52 1.58
CA ASN A 251 11.06 1.40 1.32
C ASN A 251 10.70 2.84 0.93
N GLY A 252 9.45 3.28 1.13
CA GLY A 252 9.05 4.67 0.91
C GLY A 252 9.13 5.13 -0.54
N VAL A 253 8.84 4.25 -1.50
CA VAL A 253 8.94 4.55 -2.94
C VAL A 253 7.59 4.55 -3.66
N LEU A 254 6.49 4.32 -2.93
CA LEU A 254 5.16 4.28 -3.52
C LEU A 254 4.62 5.69 -3.77
N ASP A 255 4.19 5.95 -4.99
CA ASP A 255 3.44 7.14 -5.36
C ASP A 255 1.94 6.88 -5.22
N VAL A 256 1.29 7.60 -4.32
CA VAL A 256 -0.14 7.43 -4.04
C VAL A 256 -1.06 7.98 -5.13
N GLU A 257 -0.59 8.91 -5.97
CA GLU A 257 -1.38 9.46 -7.08
C GLU A 257 -1.53 8.43 -8.20
N SER A 258 -0.46 7.70 -8.51
CA SER A 258 -0.42 6.70 -9.58
C SER A 258 -0.83 5.31 -9.12
N SER A 259 -0.74 5.00 -7.82
CA SER A 259 -1.16 3.73 -7.26
C SER A 259 -2.63 3.77 -6.85
N ASN A 260 -3.44 2.88 -7.42
CA ASN A 260 -4.82 2.63 -6.93
C ASN A 260 -4.76 1.90 -5.58
N MET A 261 -4.31 2.59 -4.55
CA MET A 261 -4.35 2.09 -3.17
C MET A 261 -5.64 2.46 -2.48
#